data_52b333dcc71d075d804546fac445477e
#
_entry.id   52b333dcc71d075d804546fac445477e
#
_cell.length_a   1.000
_cell.length_b   1.000
_cell.length_c   1.000
_cell.angle_alpha   90.00
_cell.angle_beta   90.00
_cell.angle_gamma   90.00
#
_symmetry.space_group_name_H-M   'P 1'
#
loop_
_entity.id
_entity.type
_entity.pdbx_description
1 polymer ?
#
loop_
_entity_poly.entity_id
_entity_poly.type
_entity_poly.pdbx_seq_one_letter_code
_entity_poly.pdbx_strand_id
1 'polypeptide(L)'
;MWDWLRFGGGILALVATAILLLRLHGVALHWLPFTAVLRAAVQLAAISMLLSGVNQWPWLVLGFIALMLSTASWTGASRAEGLPGGKRNAVISVVAGGMSSLLLTLLAGLISPTPQHVVAIAGSVIGNAMNIVTLTSHRIRADLDAHRGEVEGWLALGATPSQSTAWLRRLSVRESLLPNLDQT
;
A
#
# COMPACT_ATOMS: atom_id res chain seq x y z
N MET A 1 -0.79 -25.98 22.04
CA MET A 1 -1.92 -25.17 22.57
C MET A 1 -1.44 -23.92 23.30
N TRP A 2 -0.42 -24.01 24.15
CA TRP A 2 0.16 -22.87 24.89
C TRP A 2 0.83 -21.81 23.99
N ASP A 3 1.45 -22.20 22.89
CA ASP A 3 2.13 -21.25 21.98
C ASP A 3 1.16 -20.36 21.24
N TRP A 4 -0.02 -20.86 20.86
CA TRP A 4 -1.08 -20.06 20.24
C TRP A 4 -1.68 -19.03 21.18
N LEU A 5 -1.84 -19.39 22.48
CA LEU A 5 -2.31 -18.45 23.51
C LEU A 5 -1.28 -17.35 23.78
N ARG A 6 0.01 -17.69 23.82
CA ARG A 6 1.10 -16.72 23.96
C ARG A 6 1.18 -15.78 22.77
N PHE A 7 1.07 -16.33 21.57
CA PHE A 7 1.10 -15.53 20.32
C PHE A 7 -0.11 -14.58 20.26
N GLY A 8 -1.31 -15.09 20.48
CA GLY A 8 -2.52 -14.27 20.52
C GLY A 8 -2.49 -13.20 21.62
N GLY A 9 -2.05 -13.57 22.81
CA GLY A 9 -1.86 -12.64 23.92
C GLY A 9 -0.84 -11.55 23.65
N GLY A 10 0.27 -11.89 22.97
CA GLY A 10 1.29 -10.93 22.55
C GLY A 10 0.75 -9.90 21.54
N ILE A 11 0.00 -10.35 20.55
CA ILE A 11 -0.65 -9.45 19.57
C ILE A 11 -1.65 -8.52 20.26
N LEU A 12 -2.49 -9.04 21.14
CA LEU A 12 -3.46 -8.23 21.88
C LEU A 12 -2.76 -7.19 22.77
N ALA A 13 -1.67 -7.57 23.44
CA ALA A 13 -0.88 -6.65 24.26
C ALA A 13 -0.27 -5.52 23.40
N LEU A 14 0.31 -5.82 22.23
CA LEU A 14 0.86 -4.82 21.32
C LEU A 14 -0.22 -3.86 20.82
N VAL A 15 -1.38 -4.37 20.43
CA VAL A 15 -2.51 -3.54 19.98
C VAL A 15 -3.03 -2.66 21.10
N ALA A 16 -3.19 -3.21 22.32
CA ALA A 16 -3.63 -2.45 23.48
C ALA A 16 -2.63 -1.34 23.84
N THR A 17 -1.33 -1.64 23.80
CA THR A 17 -0.27 -0.64 24.03
C THR A 17 -0.30 0.46 22.99
N ALA A 18 -0.44 0.11 21.70
CA ALA A 18 -0.53 1.10 20.62
C ALA A 18 -1.78 2.00 20.79
N ILE A 19 -2.93 1.43 21.10
CA ILE A 19 -4.17 2.19 21.36
C ILE A 19 -4.00 3.11 22.56
N LEU A 20 -3.39 2.62 23.64
CA LEU A 20 -3.15 3.41 24.85
C LEU A 20 -2.25 4.61 24.57
N LEU A 21 -1.12 4.38 23.87
CA LEU A 21 -0.20 5.45 23.48
C LEU A 21 -0.87 6.50 22.60
N LEU A 22 -1.66 6.10 21.60
CA LEU A 22 -2.40 7.00 20.73
C LEU A 22 -3.43 7.84 21.52
N ARG A 23 -4.13 7.23 22.46
CA ARG A 23 -5.08 7.93 23.34
C ARG A 23 -4.39 8.94 24.24
N LEU A 24 -3.24 8.60 24.80
CA LEU A 24 -2.45 9.51 25.65
C LEU A 24 -1.97 10.76 24.88
N HIS A 25 -1.74 10.62 23.58
CA HIS A 25 -1.34 11.73 22.69
C HIS A 25 -2.53 12.45 22.04
N GLY A 26 -3.77 12.18 22.49
CA GLY A 26 -4.96 12.88 22.01
C GLY A 26 -5.42 12.49 20.61
N VAL A 27 -4.86 11.41 20.04
CA VAL A 27 -5.28 10.89 18.73
C VAL A 27 -6.46 9.93 18.92
N ALA A 28 -7.67 10.44 18.68
CA ALA A 28 -8.90 9.65 18.83
C ALA A 28 -9.11 8.73 17.62
N LEU A 29 -8.44 7.59 17.61
CA LEU A 29 -8.64 6.54 16.61
C LEU A 29 -9.72 5.52 17.02
N HIS A 30 -10.84 5.92 17.55
CA HIS A 30 -11.97 5.11 17.98
C HIS A 30 -11.80 3.58 17.77
N TRP A 31 -12.56 2.98 16.85
CA TRP A 31 -12.54 1.54 16.53
C TRP A 31 -11.62 1.15 15.37
N LEU A 32 -10.99 2.13 14.70
CA LEU A 32 -10.15 1.91 13.51
C LEU A 32 -9.00 0.91 13.72
N PRO A 33 -8.22 0.94 14.83
CA PRO A 33 -7.16 -0.04 15.04
C PRO A 33 -7.70 -1.45 15.25
N PHE A 34 -8.83 -1.60 15.94
CA PHE A 34 -9.44 -2.90 16.19
C PHE A 34 -9.96 -3.54 14.90
N THR A 35 -10.67 -2.77 14.08
CA THR A 35 -11.15 -3.26 12.78
C THR A 35 -10.00 -3.58 11.82
N ALA A 36 -8.90 -2.83 11.87
CA ALA A 36 -7.70 -3.11 11.08
C ALA A 36 -7.05 -4.44 11.49
N VAL A 37 -6.91 -4.69 12.79
CA VAL A 37 -6.34 -5.95 13.31
C VAL A 37 -7.25 -7.13 13.00
N LEU A 38 -8.56 -7.00 13.20
CA LEU A 38 -9.51 -8.06 12.89
C LEU A 38 -9.48 -8.41 11.39
N ARG A 39 -9.46 -7.39 10.53
CA ARG A 39 -9.31 -7.56 9.08
C ARG A 39 -7.99 -8.25 8.73
N ALA A 40 -6.87 -7.84 9.33
CA ALA A 40 -5.57 -8.47 9.12
C ALA A 40 -5.55 -9.94 9.57
N ALA A 41 -6.15 -10.25 10.72
CA ALA A 41 -6.26 -11.62 11.23
C ALA A 41 -7.07 -12.51 10.29
N VAL A 42 -8.23 -12.03 9.81
CA VAL A 42 -9.06 -12.76 8.83
C VAL A 42 -8.31 -12.95 7.51
N GLN A 43 -7.61 -11.93 7.03
CA GLN A 43 -6.80 -12.03 5.81
C GLN A 43 -5.66 -13.04 5.97
N LEU A 44 -4.93 -13.01 7.08
CA LEU A 44 -3.86 -13.97 7.37
C LEU A 44 -4.38 -15.40 7.48
N ALA A 45 -5.52 -15.62 8.12
CA ALA A 45 -6.15 -16.94 8.19
C ALA A 45 -6.55 -17.45 6.81
N ALA A 46 -7.17 -16.59 5.97
CA ALA A 46 -7.52 -16.92 4.60
C ALA A 46 -6.28 -17.25 3.75
N ILE A 47 -5.20 -16.47 3.88
CA ILE A 47 -3.92 -16.72 3.22
C ILE A 47 -3.32 -18.07 3.66
N SER A 48 -3.33 -18.34 4.96
CA SER A 48 -2.80 -19.60 5.52
C SER A 48 -3.55 -20.83 4.98
N MET A 49 -4.88 -20.76 4.89
CA MET A 49 -5.70 -21.83 4.30
C MET A 49 -5.42 -22.01 2.80
N LEU A 50 -5.27 -20.91 2.08
CA LEU A 50 -4.96 -20.95 0.64
C LEU A 50 -3.54 -21.47 0.38
N LEU A 51 -2.55 -21.10 1.21
CA LEU A 51 -1.18 -21.60 1.06
C LEU A 51 -1.09 -23.13 1.23
N SER A 52 -1.91 -23.72 2.10
CA SER A 52 -1.95 -25.19 2.23
C SER A 52 -2.48 -25.88 0.97
N GLY A 53 -3.36 -25.23 0.22
CA GLY A 53 -3.88 -25.72 -1.06
C GLY A 53 -2.96 -25.47 -2.27
N VAL A 54 -2.12 -24.43 -2.22
CA VAL A 54 -1.25 -24.02 -3.34
C VAL A 54 -0.19 -25.08 -3.68
N ASN A 55 0.23 -25.88 -2.71
CA ASN A 55 1.16 -26.99 -2.95
C ASN A 55 0.57 -28.08 -3.87
N GLN A 56 -0.76 -28.23 -3.89
CA GLN A 56 -1.45 -29.21 -4.73
C GLN A 56 -1.81 -28.64 -6.11
N TRP A 57 -2.00 -27.32 -6.21
CA TRP A 57 -2.49 -26.63 -7.41
C TRP A 57 -1.69 -25.35 -7.69
N PRO A 58 -0.50 -25.43 -8.33
CA PRO A 58 0.39 -24.26 -8.56
C PRO A 58 -0.27 -23.09 -9.31
N TRP A 59 -1.28 -23.35 -10.15
CA TRP A 59 -2.00 -22.32 -10.88
C TRP A 59 -2.83 -21.38 -9.98
N LEU A 60 -3.17 -21.82 -8.75
CA LEU A 60 -3.83 -20.95 -7.76
C LEU A 60 -2.99 -19.73 -7.39
N VAL A 61 -1.67 -19.80 -7.53
CA VAL A 61 -0.75 -18.65 -7.32
C VAL A 61 -1.14 -17.48 -8.22
N LEU A 62 -1.45 -17.74 -9.50
CA LEU A 62 -1.85 -16.70 -10.45
C LEU A 62 -3.17 -16.03 -10.04
N GLY A 63 -4.15 -16.84 -9.64
CA GLY A 63 -5.42 -16.32 -9.11
C GLY A 63 -5.23 -15.47 -7.87
N PHE A 64 -4.30 -15.87 -6.99
CA PHE A 64 -3.98 -15.14 -5.78
C PHE A 64 -3.29 -13.80 -6.06
N ILE A 65 -2.31 -13.77 -6.97
CA ILE A 65 -1.66 -12.54 -7.41
C ILE A 65 -2.67 -11.59 -8.07
N ALA A 66 -3.56 -12.12 -8.90
CA ALA A 66 -4.62 -11.32 -9.54
C ALA A 66 -5.58 -10.71 -8.50
N LEU A 67 -5.95 -11.47 -7.47
CA LEU A 67 -6.77 -10.98 -6.35
C LEU A 67 -6.05 -9.90 -5.57
N MET A 68 -4.77 -10.10 -5.24
CA MET A 68 -3.93 -9.10 -4.55
C MET A 68 -3.81 -7.81 -5.35
N LEU A 69 -3.50 -7.89 -6.65
CA LEU A 69 -3.43 -6.75 -7.54
C LEU A 69 -4.76 -6.01 -7.65
N SER A 70 -5.87 -6.74 -7.75
CA SER A 70 -7.21 -6.14 -7.84
C SER A 70 -7.56 -5.37 -6.58
N THR A 71 -7.35 -5.97 -5.40
CA THR A 71 -7.64 -5.33 -4.11
C THR A 71 -6.71 -4.15 -3.82
N ALA A 72 -5.42 -4.27 -4.14
CA ALA A 72 -4.45 -3.19 -3.98
C ALA A 72 -4.75 -2.03 -4.93
N SER A 73 -5.07 -2.32 -6.19
CA SER A 73 -5.45 -1.33 -7.19
C SER A 73 -6.74 -0.59 -6.81
N TRP A 74 -7.74 -1.33 -6.35
CA TRP A 74 -8.99 -0.73 -5.85
C TRP A 74 -8.73 0.21 -4.67
N THR A 75 -7.94 -0.24 -3.71
CA THR A 75 -7.59 0.56 -2.53
C THR A 75 -6.79 1.81 -2.91
N GLY A 76 -5.78 1.67 -3.77
CA GLY A 76 -5.01 2.80 -4.29
C GLY A 76 -5.87 3.80 -5.06
N ALA A 77 -6.76 3.30 -5.93
CA ALA A 77 -7.67 4.13 -6.70
C ALA A 77 -8.65 4.91 -5.82
N SER A 78 -9.24 4.28 -4.80
CA SER A 78 -10.16 4.95 -3.87
C SER A 78 -9.48 6.08 -3.09
N ARG A 79 -8.21 5.92 -2.75
CA ARG A 79 -7.43 6.94 -2.04
C ARG A 79 -6.93 8.07 -2.94
N ALA A 80 -6.79 7.81 -4.24
CA ALA A 80 -6.46 8.81 -5.25
C ALA A 80 -7.69 9.56 -5.80
N GLU A 81 -8.88 9.31 -5.24
CA GLU A 81 -10.13 9.99 -5.63
C GLU A 81 -10.01 11.50 -5.37
N GLY A 82 -10.52 12.32 -6.31
CA GLY A 82 -10.44 13.78 -6.26
C GLY A 82 -9.18 14.38 -6.92
N LEU A 83 -8.20 13.55 -7.33
CA LEU A 83 -7.10 14.01 -8.18
C LEU A 83 -7.45 13.79 -9.65
N PRO A 84 -7.16 14.75 -10.57
CA PRO A 84 -7.40 14.59 -11.99
C PRO A 84 -6.67 13.35 -12.55
N GLY A 85 -7.43 12.36 -13.05
CA GLY A 85 -6.88 11.08 -13.50
C GLY A 85 -6.31 10.18 -12.40
N GLY A 86 -6.47 10.55 -11.11
CA GLY A 86 -5.86 9.89 -9.97
C GLY A 86 -6.19 8.40 -9.88
N LYS A 87 -7.46 8.03 -10.02
CA LYS A 87 -7.89 6.62 -9.99
C LYS A 87 -7.17 5.76 -11.04
N ARG A 88 -7.16 6.21 -12.28
CA ARG A 88 -6.51 5.50 -13.40
C ARG A 88 -5.00 5.37 -13.18
N ASN A 89 -4.37 6.48 -12.81
CA ASN A 89 -2.92 6.50 -12.57
C ASN A 89 -2.53 5.63 -11.39
N ALA A 90 -3.33 5.61 -10.32
CA ALA A 90 -3.12 4.75 -9.17
C ALA A 90 -3.16 3.26 -9.55
N VAL A 91 -4.17 2.83 -10.32
CA VAL A 91 -4.27 1.44 -10.81
C VAL A 91 -3.05 1.08 -11.66
N ILE A 92 -2.71 1.92 -12.65
CA ILE A 92 -1.56 1.68 -13.53
C ILE A 92 -0.28 1.58 -12.71
N SER A 93 -0.07 2.48 -11.75
CA SER A 93 1.15 2.49 -10.92
C SER A 93 1.26 1.26 -10.02
N VAL A 94 0.16 0.81 -9.39
CA VAL A 94 0.16 -0.40 -8.56
C VAL A 94 0.43 -1.64 -9.41
N VAL A 95 -0.26 -1.77 -10.55
CA VAL A 95 -0.10 -2.95 -11.43
C VAL A 95 1.30 -2.94 -12.05
N ALA A 96 1.71 -1.84 -12.68
CA ALA A 96 3.02 -1.76 -13.34
C ALA A 96 4.17 -1.90 -12.33
N GLY A 97 4.12 -1.17 -11.21
CA GLY A 97 5.13 -1.25 -10.15
C GLY A 97 5.20 -2.61 -9.48
N GLY A 98 4.05 -3.17 -9.09
CA GLY A 98 3.97 -4.48 -8.46
C GLY A 98 4.43 -5.60 -9.38
N MET A 99 3.94 -5.63 -10.63
CA MET A 99 4.30 -6.69 -11.58
C MET A 99 5.75 -6.59 -12.05
N SER A 100 6.26 -5.38 -12.35
CA SER A 100 7.66 -5.22 -12.77
C SER A 100 8.63 -5.63 -11.67
N SER A 101 8.39 -5.24 -10.41
CA SER A 101 9.24 -5.63 -9.29
C SER A 101 9.18 -7.13 -9.02
N LEU A 102 8.01 -7.74 -9.07
CA LEU A 102 7.86 -9.19 -8.91
C LEU A 102 8.62 -9.93 -10.03
N LEU A 103 8.42 -9.51 -11.28
CA LEU A 103 9.08 -10.12 -12.43
C LEU A 103 10.60 -9.98 -12.36
N LEU A 104 11.10 -8.80 -12.03
CA LEU A 104 12.54 -8.56 -11.86
C LEU A 104 13.14 -9.42 -10.75
N THR A 105 12.45 -9.57 -9.61
CA THR A 105 12.90 -10.42 -8.50
C THR A 105 13.02 -11.89 -8.91
N LEU A 106 12.05 -12.38 -9.69
CA LEU A 106 12.06 -13.77 -10.19
C LEU A 106 13.12 -13.97 -11.27
N LEU A 107 13.25 -13.04 -12.24
CA LEU A 107 14.24 -13.12 -13.31
C LEU A 107 15.67 -13.00 -12.80
N ALA A 108 15.89 -12.19 -11.77
CA ALA A 108 17.20 -12.07 -11.13
C ALA A 108 17.59 -13.32 -10.30
N GLY A 109 16.72 -14.30 -10.18
CA GLY A 109 16.98 -15.53 -9.43
C GLY A 109 17.21 -15.30 -7.92
N LEU A 110 16.74 -14.15 -7.39
CA LEU A 110 16.94 -13.80 -5.98
C LEU A 110 16.21 -14.75 -5.04
N ILE A 111 15.24 -15.50 -5.56
CA ILE A 111 14.37 -16.36 -4.77
C ILE A 111 14.01 -17.62 -5.55
N SER A 112 13.95 -18.74 -4.83
CA SER A 112 13.44 -19.99 -5.39
C SER A 112 11.99 -19.83 -5.81
N PRO A 113 11.61 -20.23 -7.04
CA PRO A 113 10.26 -20.04 -7.57
C PRO A 113 9.28 -21.07 -6.98
N THR A 114 9.30 -21.25 -5.66
CA THR A 114 8.28 -22.07 -4.99
C THR A 114 6.98 -21.25 -4.84
N PRO A 115 5.82 -21.91 -4.94
CA PRO A 115 4.54 -21.21 -4.83
C PRO A 115 4.42 -20.32 -3.60
N GLN A 116 4.92 -20.76 -2.45
CA GLN A 116 4.88 -20.01 -1.20
C GLN A 116 5.73 -18.75 -1.25
N HIS A 117 6.97 -18.83 -1.77
CA HIS A 117 7.86 -17.68 -1.89
C HIS A 117 7.30 -16.65 -2.88
N VAL A 118 6.77 -17.11 -4.02
CA VAL A 118 6.17 -16.22 -5.02
C VAL A 118 4.99 -15.45 -4.43
N VAL A 119 4.09 -16.10 -3.70
CA VAL A 119 2.95 -15.44 -3.04
C VAL A 119 3.40 -14.47 -1.97
N ALA A 120 4.38 -14.84 -1.13
CA ALA A 120 4.87 -13.98 -0.05
C ALA A 120 5.48 -12.69 -0.61
N ILE A 121 6.31 -12.80 -1.65
CA ILE A 121 6.95 -11.65 -2.29
C ILE A 121 5.96 -10.81 -3.07
N ALA A 122 5.07 -11.45 -3.83
CA ALA A 122 3.99 -10.74 -4.52
C ALA A 122 3.20 -9.88 -3.52
N GLY A 123 2.86 -10.43 -2.35
CA GLY A 123 2.17 -9.71 -1.29
C GLY A 123 2.96 -8.50 -0.78
N SER A 124 4.25 -8.68 -0.50
CA SER A 124 5.13 -7.61 -0.03
C SER A 124 5.28 -6.50 -1.07
N VAL A 125 5.60 -6.87 -2.31
CA VAL A 125 5.86 -5.90 -3.39
C VAL A 125 4.59 -5.14 -3.80
N ILE A 126 3.46 -5.85 -3.96
CA ILE A 126 2.17 -5.23 -4.32
C ILE A 126 1.68 -4.35 -3.16
N GLY A 127 1.85 -4.79 -1.92
CA GLY A 127 1.52 -4.02 -0.73
C GLY A 127 2.33 -2.72 -0.63
N ASN A 128 3.64 -2.78 -0.87
CA ASN A 128 4.51 -1.61 -0.91
C ASN A 128 4.14 -0.66 -2.05
N ALA A 129 3.86 -1.17 -3.25
CA ALA A 129 3.40 -0.35 -4.38
C ALA A 129 2.10 0.39 -4.04
N MET A 130 1.13 -0.29 -3.42
CA MET A 130 -0.12 0.34 -2.94
C MET A 130 0.16 1.43 -1.89
N ASN A 131 1.06 1.18 -0.94
CA ASN A 131 1.41 2.15 0.09
C ASN A 131 2.05 3.41 -0.50
N ILE A 132 3.00 3.25 -1.43
CA ILE A 132 3.65 4.38 -2.12
C ILE A 132 2.61 5.21 -2.88
N VAL A 133 1.73 4.57 -3.64
CA VAL A 133 0.65 5.26 -4.37
C VAL A 133 -0.28 6.01 -3.41
N THR A 134 -0.61 5.41 -2.27
CA THR A 134 -1.43 6.03 -1.23
C THR A 134 -0.75 7.27 -0.65
N LEU A 135 0.50 7.14 -0.20
CA LEU A 135 1.26 8.25 0.39
C LEU A 135 1.44 9.39 -0.61
N THR A 136 1.82 9.06 -1.86
CA THR A 136 1.96 10.04 -2.93
C THR A 136 0.65 10.78 -3.20
N SER A 137 -0.47 10.07 -3.26
CA SER A 137 -1.78 10.69 -3.50
C SER A 137 -2.19 11.65 -2.37
N HIS A 138 -1.96 11.25 -1.11
CA HIS A 138 -2.21 12.12 0.04
C HIS A 138 -1.30 13.34 0.05
N ARG A 139 -0.02 13.16 -0.28
CA ARG A 139 0.95 14.24 -0.33
C ARG A 139 0.63 15.25 -1.41
N ILE A 140 0.37 14.78 -2.64
CA ILE A 140 -0.03 15.67 -3.75
C ILE A 140 -1.25 16.51 -3.37
N ARG A 141 -2.24 15.91 -2.71
CA ARG A 141 -3.43 16.64 -2.27
C ARG A 141 -3.08 17.72 -1.26
N ALA A 142 -2.31 17.37 -0.22
CA ALA A 142 -1.89 18.34 0.80
C ALA A 142 -1.05 19.47 0.21
N ASP A 143 -0.14 19.16 -0.72
CA ASP A 143 0.70 20.15 -1.37
C ASP A 143 -0.09 21.07 -2.31
N LEU A 144 -1.10 20.55 -3.02
CA LEU A 144 -2.01 21.35 -3.85
C LEU A 144 -2.86 22.31 -2.99
N ASP A 145 -3.34 21.84 -1.85
CA ASP A 145 -4.12 22.69 -0.93
C ASP A 145 -3.23 23.78 -0.30
N ALA A 146 -1.99 23.44 0.08
CA ALA A 146 -1.05 24.40 0.68
C ALA A 146 -0.56 25.46 -0.32
N HIS A 147 -0.40 25.12 -1.60
CA HIS A 147 0.16 26.01 -2.64
C HIS A 147 -0.89 26.47 -3.66
N ARG A 148 -2.15 26.50 -3.25
CA ARG A 148 -3.27 26.83 -4.14
C ARG A 148 -3.10 28.18 -4.84
N GLY A 149 -2.64 29.20 -4.12
CA GLY A 149 -2.42 30.54 -4.70
C GLY A 149 -1.33 30.57 -5.77
N GLU A 150 -0.25 29.79 -5.60
CA GLU A 150 0.79 29.67 -6.61
C GLU A 150 0.26 28.98 -7.88
N VAL A 151 -0.49 27.91 -7.72
CA VAL A 151 -1.10 27.18 -8.84
C VAL A 151 -2.07 28.09 -9.61
N GLU A 152 -2.92 28.86 -8.90
CA GLU A 152 -3.83 29.83 -9.50
C GLU A 152 -3.06 30.97 -10.20
N GLY A 153 -1.95 31.43 -9.64
CA GLY A 153 -1.08 32.43 -10.28
C GLY A 153 -0.49 31.95 -11.60
N TRP A 154 0.01 30.69 -11.64
CA TRP A 154 0.50 30.09 -12.89
C TRP A 154 -0.61 29.94 -13.96
N LEU A 155 -1.81 29.57 -13.52
CA LEU A 155 -2.96 29.46 -14.41
C LEU A 155 -3.36 30.84 -14.99
N ALA A 156 -3.32 31.90 -14.16
CA ALA A 156 -3.60 33.26 -14.59
C ALA A 156 -2.57 33.77 -15.64
N LEU A 157 -1.33 33.29 -15.57
CA LEU A 157 -0.28 33.57 -16.55
C LEU A 157 -0.37 32.70 -17.82
N GLY A 158 -1.42 31.88 -17.94
CA GLY A 158 -1.67 31.05 -19.14
C GLY A 158 -1.02 29.66 -19.10
N ALA A 159 -0.47 29.22 -17.97
CA ALA A 159 0.02 27.86 -17.84
C ALA A 159 -1.14 26.85 -17.86
N THR A 160 -0.91 25.67 -18.43
CA THR A 160 -1.88 24.57 -18.37
C THR A 160 -1.92 23.98 -16.95
N PRO A 161 -3.01 23.32 -16.52
CA PRO A 161 -3.09 22.64 -15.20
C PRO A 161 -1.96 21.64 -14.96
N SER A 162 -1.46 21.03 -16.03
CA SER A 162 -0.32 20.11 -15.96
C SER A 162 1.00 20.83 -15.69
N GLN A 163 1.18 22.02 -16.24
CA GLN A 163 2.38 22.85 -16.03
C GLN A 163 2.38 23.49 -14.67
N SER A 164 1.26 24.07 -14.25
CA SER A 164 1.11 24.76 -12.96
C SER A 164 1.35 23.84 -11.74
N THR A 165 1.12 22.54 -11.88
CA THR A 165 1.30 21.54 -10.80
C THR A 165 2.53 20.65 -10.98
N ALA A 166 3.33 20.83 -12.03
CA ALA A 166 4.41 19.91 -12.38
C ALA A 166 5.49 19.78 -11.28
N TRP A 167 5.86 20.89 -10.68
CA TRP A 167 6.88 20.92 -9.63
C TRP A 167 6.37 20.27 -8.33
N LEU A 168 5.11 20.54 -7.94
CA LEU A 168 4.47 19.93 -6.77
C LEU A 168 4.43 18.40 -6.90
N ARG A 169 4.03 17.90 -8.06
CA ARG A 169 3.99 16.44 -8.31
C ARG A 169 5.36 15.80 -8.17
N ARG A 170 6.42 16.44 -8.67
CA ARG A 170 7.80 15.94 -8.54
C ARG A 170 8.24 15.93 -7.08
N LEU A 171 7.94 16.99 -6.34
CA LEU A 171 8.26 17.10 -4.92
C LEU A 171 7.53 16.02 -4.12
N SER A 172 6.22 15.89 -4.28
CA SER A 172 5.40 14.92 -3.58
C SER A 172 5.85 13.47 -3.84
N VAL A 173 6.21 13.13 -5.10
CA VAL A 173 6.75 11.81 -5.44
C VAL A 173 8.08 11.56 -4.72
N ARG A 174 9.00 12.53 -4.78
CA ARG A 174 10.30 12.42 -4.12
C ARG A 174 10.15 12.17 -2.63
N GLU A 175 9.33 12.96 -1.95
CA GLU A 175 9.13 12.86 -0.51
C GLU A 175 8.37 11.58 -0.09
N SER A 176 7.50 11.05 -0.93
CA SER A 176 6.83 9.78 -0.66
C SER A 176 7.72 8.55 -0.83
N LEU A 177 8.82 8.67 -1.58
CA LEU A 177 9.79 7.58 -1.78
C LEU A 177 10.84 7.51 -0.66
N LEU A 178 11.19 8.64 -0.05
CA LEU A 178 12.24 8.71 0.98
C LEU A 178 12.06 7.69 2.12
N PRO A 179 10.86 7.55 2.75
CA PRO A 179 10.69 6.58 3.84
C PRO A 179 10.94 5.13 3.45
N ASN A 180 10.72 4.78 2.17
CA ASN A 180 10.97 3.42 1.69
C ASN A 180 12.43 3.19 1.32
N LEU A 181 13.16 4.24 0.92
CA LEU A 181 14.59 4.16 0.62
C LEU A 181 15.43 4.09 1.91
N ASP A 182 14.98 4.75 2.97
CA ASP A 182 15.69 4.75 4.26
C ASP A 182 15.52 3.42 5.03
N GLN A 183 14.62 2.53 4.60
CA GLN A 183 14.39 1.21 5.20
C GLN A 183 15.24 0.10 4.58
N THR A 184 16.03 0.40 3.56
CA THR A 184 16.95 -0.54 2.90
C THR A 184 18.38 -0.32 3.36
#